data_1151eeaa861693042deb84a7cc417027
#
_entry.id   1151eeaa861693042deb84a7cc417027
#
_cell.length_a   1.000
_cell.length_b   1.000
_cell.length_c   1.000
_cell.angle_alpha   90.00
_cell.angle_beta   90.00
_cell.angle_gamma   90.00
#
_symmetry.space_group_name_H-M   'P 1'
#
loop_
_entity.id
_entity.type
_entity.pdbx_description
1 polymer ?
#
loop_
_entity_poly.entity_id
_entity_poly.type
_entity_poly.pdbx_seq_one_letter_code
_entity_poly.pdbx_strand_id
1 'polypeptide(L)'
;EMSVLTEAADMEVVLDGLAALAKIDSNNIFLAGQSQGGFVASYIAGTQPEKVRGLVAIFPAYVLQDDARKRMEGRELPETEEIMGLLLGKIYAEDATSFDIYDVIKNYSGPALLIHGTADQLVPIEYSRRAVEVFPSAELVEIEGAGHGFDRADEDRAINLSLEFVKENIL
;
A
#
# COMPACT_ATOMS: atom_id res chain seq x y z
N GLU A 1 11.00 -15.83 -5.57
CA GLU A 1 10.88 -14.65 -6.43
C GLU A 1 9.94 -13.65 -5.77
N MET A 2 10.26 -12.37 -5.83
CA MET A 2 9.47 -11.31 -5.20
C MET A 2 8.39 -10.81 -6.16
N SER A 3 7.16 -10.67 -5.65
CA SER A 3 6.04 -9.97 -6.31
C SER A 3 5.12 -9.37 -5.25
N VAL A 4 4.20 -8.52 -5.66
CA VAL A 4 3.20 -7.94 -4.74
C VAL A 4 2.33 -9.02 -4.08
N LEU A 5 2.04 -10.12 -4.76
CA LEU A 5 1.27 -11.22 -4.20
C LEU A 5 2.09 -12.11 -3.26
N THR A 6 3.39 -12.31 -3.53
CA THR A 6 4.26 -13.03 -2.59
C THR A 6 4.49 -12.23 -1.31
N GLU A 7 4.66 -10.90 -1.41
CA GLU A 7 4.73 -10.01 -0.25
C GLU A 7 3.42 -10.00 0.55
N ALA A 8 2.28 -10.03 -0.15
CA ALA A 8 0.98 -10.16 0.50
C ALA A 8 0.86 -11.48 1.25
N ALA A 9 1.27 -12.59 0.66
CA ALA A 9 1.26 -13.91 1.31
C ALA A 9 2.15 -13.93 2.56
N ASP A 10 3.34 -13.32 2.52
CA ASP A 10 4.21 -13.17 3.69
C ASP A 10 3.53 -12.34 4.79
N MET A 11 2.86 -11.25 4.43
CA MET A 11 2.12 -10.42 5.39
C MET A 11 0.94 -11.17 6.03
N GLU A 12 0.24 -12.01 5.26
CA GLU A 12 -0.83 -12.87 5.80
C GLU A 12 -0.32 -13.81 6.89
N VAL A 13 0.82 -14.45 6.65
CA VAL A 13 1.46 -15.33 7.65
C VAL A 13 1.83 -14.55 8.91
N VAL A 14 2.33 -13.32 8.77
CA VAL A 14 2.65 -12.44 9.91
C VAL A 14 1.38 -12.08 10.69
N LEU A 15 0.29 -11.71 10.02
CA LEU A 15 -0.98 -11.37 10.66
C LEU A 15 -1.56 -12.55 11.44
N ASP A 16 -1.56 -13.74 10.84
CA ASP A 16 -2.04 -14.97 11.50
C ASP A 16 -1.17 -15.33 12.71
N GLY A 17 0.15 -15.16 12.58
CA GLY A 17 1.09 -15.33 13.68
C GLY A 17 0.87 -14.35 14.83
N LEU A 18 0.61 -13.06 14.53
CA LEU A 18 0.31 -12.05 15.54
C LEU A 18 -1.01 -12.33 16.26
N ALA A 19 -2.06 -12.70 15.52
CA ALA A 19 -3.37 -13.02 16.09
C ALA A 19 -3.32 -14.22 17.05
N ALA A 20 -2.37 -15.14 16.87
CA ALA A 20 -2.16 -16.29 17.75
C ALA A 20 -1.42 -15.96 19.04
N LEU A 21 -0.82 -14.77 19.18
CA LEU A 21 -0.05 -14.38 20.37
C LEU A 21 -0.96 -13.84 21.46
N ALA A 22 -0.99 -14.46 22.62
CA ALA A 22 -1.83 -14.07 23.76
C ALA A 22 -1.61 -12.63 24.29
N LYS A 23 -0.51 -11.98 23.92
CA LYS A 23 -0.20 -10.59 24.30
C LYS A 23 -0.65 -9.55 23.29
N ILE A 24 -1.13 -9.97 22.12
CA ILE A 24 -1.60 -9.09 21.06
C ILE A 24 -3.11 -9.03 21.10
N ASP A 25 -3.64 -7.82 21.08
CA ASP A 25 -5.06 -7.60 20.86
C ASP A 25 -5.34 -7.67 19.34
N SER A 26 -5.88 -8.80 18.91
CA SER A 26 -6.18 -9.04 17.51
C SER A 26 -7.25 -8.12 16.92
N ASN A 27 -8.04 -7.42 17.78
CA ASN A 27 -9.01 -6.42 17.31
C ASN A 27 -8.38 -5.06 17.00
N ASN A 28 -7.12 -4.86 17.38
CA ASN A 28 -6.38 -3.61 17.23
C ASN A 28 -5.09 -3.77 16.41
N ILE A 29 -5.14 -4.52 15.32
CA ILE A 29 -4.02 -4.65 14.39
C ILE A 29 -4.15 -3.58 13.30
N PHE A 30 -3.17 -2.69 13.20
CA PHE A 30 -3.05 -1.68 12.18
C PHE A 30 -1.96 -2.06 11.19
N LEU A 31 -2.22 -1.84 9.91
CA LEU A 31 -1.20 -1.96 8.86
C LEU A 31 -0.69 -0.57 8.49
N ALA A 32 0.63 -0.45 8.36
CA ALA A 32 1.26 0.75 7.82
C ALA A 32 2.28 0.37 6.76
N GLY A 33 2.31 1.11 5.65
CA GLY A 33 3.27 0.86 4.58
C GLY A 33 3.55 2.10 3.74
N GLN A 34 4.77 2.16 3.18
CA GLN A 34 5.21 3.20 2.27
C GLN A 34 5.39 2.62 0.87
N SER A 35 5.10 3.40 -0.16
CA SER A 35 5.32 3.03 -1.56
C SER A 35 4.74 1.64 -1.90
N GLN A 36 5.52 0.67 -2.32
CA GLN A 36 5.08 -0.70 -2.55
C GLN A 36 4.51 -1.35 -1.28
N GLY A 37 5.11 -1.09 -0.10
CA GLY A 37 4.55 -1.55 1.17
C GLY A 37 3.16 -0.99 1.46
N GLY A 38 2.88 0.26 1.04
CA GLY A 38 1.55 0.86 1.10
C GLY A 38 0.55 0.18 0.15
N PHE A 39 1.00 -0.22 -1.04
CA PHE A 39 0.21 -1.03 -1.97
C PHE A 39 -0.16 -2.39 -1.36
N VAL A 40 0.85 -3.12 -0.84
CA VAL A 40 0.64 -4.44 -0.21
C VAL A 40 -0.26 -4.35 1.01
N ALA A 41 -0.05 -3.37 1.89
CA ALA A 41 -0.90 -3.14 3.06
C ALA A 41 -2.37 -2.86 2.66
N SER A 42 -2.57 -2.09 1.59
CA SER A 42 -3.90 -1.81 1.04
C SER A 42 -4.56 -3.06 0.45
N TYR A 43 -3.77 -3.89 -0.24
CA TYR A 43 -4.24 -5.16 -0.78
C TYR A 43 -4.72 -6.10 0.34
N ILE A 44 -3.93 -6.25 1.41
CA ILE A 44 -4.29 -7.06 2.58
C ILE A 44 -5.53 -6.50 3.27
N ALA A 45 -5.62 -5.19 3.48
CA ALA A 45 -6.81 -4.57 4.08
C ALA A 45 -8.08 -4.89 3.26
N GLY A 46 -8.00 -4.88 1.93
CA GLY A 46 -9.13 -5.18 1.06
C GLY A 46 -9.47 -6.66 0.92
N THR A 47 -8.50 -7.57 1.08
CA THR A 47 -8.71 -9.04 0.97
C THR A 47 -9.01 -9.69 2.31
N GLN A 48 -8.57 -9.11 3.44
CA GLN A 48 -8.77 -9.61 4.80
C GLN A 48 -9.24 -8.49 5.75
N PRO A 49 -10.36 -7.81 5.42
CA PRO A 49 -10.80 -6.61 6.14
C PRO A 49 -11.08 -6.87 7.62
N GLU A 50 -11.44 -8.09 7.99
CA GLU A 50 -11.73 -8.49 9.37
C GLU A 50 -10.48 -8.58 10.26
N LYS A 51 -9.28 -8.68 9.66
CA LYS A 51 -8.00 -8.76 10.39
C LYS A 51 -7.34 -7.40 10.59
N VAL A 52 -7.82 -6.36 9.90
CA VAL A 52 -7.18 -5.04 9.89
C VAL A 52 -8.09 -4.00 10.52
N ARG A 53 -7.68 -3.45 11.66
CA ARG A 53 -8.41 -2.40 12.38
C ARG A 53 -8.31 -1.05 11.67
N GLY A 54 -7.15 -0.70 11.14
CA GLY A 54 -6.89 0.53 10.42
C GLY A 54 -5.70 0.42 9.49
N LEU A 55 -5.72 1.21 8.42
CA LEU A 55 -4.69 1.25 7.39
C LEU A 55 -4.04 2.64 7.32
N VAL A 56 -2.71 2.68 7.32
CA VAL A 56 -1.93 3.87 6.98
C VAL A 56 -1.11 3.59 5.72
N ALA A 57 -1.38 4.28 4.64
CA ALA A 57 -0.66 4.14 3.38
C ALA A 57 0.05 5.44 3.00
N ILE A 58 1.37 5.45 3.03
CA ILE A 58 2.20 6.62 2.75
C ILE A 58 2.71 6.51 1.32
N PHE A 59 2.36 7.49 0.47
CA PHE A 59 2.62 7.50 -0.98
C PHE A 59 2.50 6.11 -1.63
N PRO A 60 1.36 5.39 -1.43
CA PRO A 60 1.21 4.00 -1.87
C PRO A 60 1.38 3.89 -3.38
N ALA A 61 2.19 2.91 -3.82
CA ALA A 61 2.59 2.76 -5.21
C ALA A 61 1.49 2.14 -6.10
N TYR A 62 0.28 2.70 -6.11
CA TYR A 62 -0.82 2.22 -6.96
C TYR A 62 -0.52 2.33 -8.47
N VAL A 63 0.49 3.13 -8.86
CA VAL A 63 1.02 3.23 -10.21
C VAL A 63 1.63 1.92 -10.72
N LEU A 64 2.04 1.00 -9.83
CA LEU A 64 2.71 -0.27 -10.18
C LEU A 64 1.95 -1.08 -11.23
N GLN A 65 0.62 -1.10 -11.15
CA GLN A 65 -0.21 -1.83 -12.10
C GLN A 65 -0.15 -1.22 -13.51
N ASP A 66 -0.20 0.11 -13.60
CA ASP A 66 -0.09 0.80 -14.90
C ASP A 66 1.30 0.68 -15.48
N ASP A 67 2.34 0.75 -14.65
CA ASP A 67 3.72 0.55 -15.09
C ASP A 67 3.96 -0.89 -15.55
N ALA A 68 3.38 -1.88 -14.87
CA ALA A 68 3.43 -3.27 -15.30
C ALA A 68 2.71 -3.47 -16.65
N ARG A 69 1.50 -2.93 -16.80
CA ARG A 69 0.73 -2.99 -18.06
C ARG A 69 1.52 -2.35 -19.22
N LYS A 70 2.08 -1.15 -19.02
CA LYS A 70 2.92 -0.47 -20.03
C LYS A 70 4.13 -1.30 -20.44
N ARG A 71 4.79 -1.98 -19.47
CA ARG A 71 5.93 -2.85 -19.78
C ARG A 71 5.55 -4.09 -20.58
N MET A 72 4.34 -4.61 -20.35
CA MET A 72 3.81 -5.77 -21.08
C MET A 72 3.24 -5.43 -22.46
N GLU A 73 2.96 -4.15 -22.72
CA GLU A 73 2.31 -3.72 -23.95
C GLU A 73 3.19 -4.01 -25.18
N GLY A 74 2.66 -4.84 -26.09
CA GLY A 74 3.29 -5.15 -27.38
C GLY A 74 4.58 -5.98 -27.31
N ARG A 75 4.93 -6.53 -26.14
CA ARG A 75 6.11 -7.39 -25.99
C ARG A 75 5.87 -8.55 -25.01
N GLU A 76 6.61 -9.62 -25.22
CA GLU A 76 6.76 -10.67 -24.22
C GLU A 76 7.82 -10.26 -23.19
N LEU A 77 7.53 -10.43 -21.91
CA LEU A 77 8.48 -10.12 -20.84
C LEU A 77 9.60 -11.18 -20.80
N PRO A 78 10.86 -10.76 -20.64
CA PRO A 78 11.94 -11.71 -20.35
C PRO A 78 11.72 -12.36 -18.97
N GLU A 79 12.34 -13.51 -18.71
CA GLU A 79 12.27 -14.19 -17.41
C GLU A 79 12.71 -13.30 -16.24
N THR A 80 13.64 -12.38 -16.49
CA THR A 80 14.08 -11.36 -15.54
C THR A 80 14.33 -10.03 -16.25
N GLU A 81 14.02 -8.92 -15.57
CA GLU A 81 14.25 -7.55 -16.05
C GLU A 81 14.83 -6.70 -14.92
N GLU A 82 15.76 -5.81 -15.25
CA GLU A 82 16.26 -4.82 -14.31
C GLU A 82 15.29 -3.64 -14.20
N ILE A 83 14.77 -3.41 -12.99
CA ILE A 83 13.83 -2.33 -12.68
C ILE A 83 14.37 -1.57 -11.47
N MET A 84 14.69 -0.29 -11.64
CA MET A 84 15.22 0.57 -10.58
C MET A 84 16.45 -0.03 -9.86
N GLY A 85 17.33 -0.70 -10.61
CA GLY A 85 18.53 -1.34 -10.08
C GLY A 85 18.31 -2.72 -9.41
N LEU A 86 17.09 -3.24 -9.47
CA LEU A 86 16.73 -4.56 -8.96
C LEU A 86 16.46 -5.51 -10.12
N LEU A 87 16.97 -6.74 -10.03
CA LEU A 87 16.66 -7.79 -10.99
C LEU A 87 15.37 -8.50 -10.56
N LEU A 88 14.27 -8.22 -11.25
CA LEU A 88 12.95 -8.76 -10.96
C LEU A 88 12.56 -9.84 -11.97
N GLY A 89 11.91 -10.90 -11.51
CA GLY A 89 11.30 -11.91 -12.35
C GLY A 89 10.05 -11.38 -13.05
N LYS A 90 9.67 -11.97 -14.19
CA LYS A 90 8.44 -11.60 -14.93
C LYS A 90 7.18 -11.70 -14.05
N ILE A 91 7.19 -12.58 -13.04
CA ILE A 91 6.10 -12.75 -12.08
C ILE A 91 5.74 -11.44 -11.37
N TYR A 92 6.71 -10.51 -11.22
CA TYR A 92 6.45 -9.22 -10.61
C TYR A 92 5.40 -8.41 -11.39
N ALA A 93 5.49 -8.40 -12.71
CA ALA A 93 4.52 -7.72 -13.55
C ALA A 93 3.24 -8.56 -13.76
N GLU A 94 3.36 -9.87 -13.89
CA GLU A 94 2.22 -10.79 -14.05
C GLU A 94 1.29 -10.69 -12.84
N ASP A 95 1.82 -10.77 -11.62
CA ASP A 95 1.04 -10.65 -10.39
C ASP A 95 0.43 -9.25 -10.24
N ALA A 96 1.22 -8.19 -10.50
CA ALA A 96 0.72 -6.82 -10.41
C ALA A 96 -0.45 -6.54 -11.37
N THR A 97 -0.55 -7.26 -12.48
CA THR A 97 -1.62 -7.08 -13.48
C THR A 97 -2.76 -8.09 -13.38
N SER A 98 -2.68 -9.05 -12.47
CA SER A 98 -3.68 -10.12 -12.31
C SER A 98 -4.99 -9.66 -11.66
N PHE A 99 -5.02 -8.46 -11.07
CA PHE A 99 -6.17 -7.84 -10.41
C PHE A 99 -6.17 -6.32 -10.60
N ASP A 100 -7.21 -5.62 -10.14
CA ASP A 100 -7.22 -4.16 -9.99
C ASP A 100 -7.24 -3.81 -8.51
N ILE A 101 -6.25 -3.04 -8.03
CA ILE A 101 -6.15 -2.66 -6.63
C ILE A 101 -7.38 -1.86 -6.17
N TYR A 102 -7.98 -1.06 -7.05
CA TYR A 102 -9.18 -0.29 -6.74
C TYR A 102 -10.42 -1.18 -6.55
N ASP A 103 -10.45 -2.35 -7.23
CA ASP A 103 -11.49 -3.36 -7.00
C ASP A 103 -11.29 -4.12 -5.67
N VAL A 104 -10.06 -4.15 -5.17
CA VAL A 104 -9.72 -4.78 -3.89
C VAL A 104 -10.05 -3.84 -2.73
N ILE A 105 -9.55 -2.61 -2.75
CA ILE A 105 -9.66 -1.67 -1.63
C ILE A 105 -11.10 -1.23 -1.33
N LYS A 106 -12.01 -1.29 -2.29
CA LYS A 106 -13.45 -1.00 -2.07
C LYS A 106 -14.11 -1.93 -1.05
N ASN A 107 -13.51 -3.09 -0.77
CA ASN A 107 -14.03 -4.06 0.20
C ASN A 107 -13.60 -3.74 1.64
N TYR A 108 -12.65 -2.81 1.83
CA TYR A 108 -12.18 -2.42 3.16
C TYR A 108 -13.01 -1.27 3.71
N SER A 109 -13.87 -1.57 4.70
CA SER A 109 -14.73 -0.58 5.36
C SER A 109 -14.12 0.00 6.64
N GLY A 110 -12.97 -0.49 7.08
CA GLY A 110 -12.22 0.09 8.20
C GLY A 110 -11.63 1.47 7.86
N PRO A 111 -11.21 2.24 8.86
CA PRO A 111 -10.61 3.55 8.64
C PRO A 111 -9.26 3.42 7.91
N ALA A 112 -9.05 4.27 6.90
CA ALA A 112 -7.80 4.35 6.15
C ALA A 112 -7.29 5.79 6.11
N LEU A 113 -6.00 5.97 6.38
CA LEU A 113 -5.28 7.23 6.21
C LEU A 113 -4.27 7.08 5.09
N LEU A 114 -4.42 7.91 4.05
CA LEU A 114 -3.41 8.05 3.00
C LEU A 114 -2.64 9.36 3.24
N ILE A 115 -1.32 9.32 3.09
CA ILE A 115 -0.45 10.50 3.20
C ILE A 115 0.40 10.56 1.93
N HIS A 116 0.35 11.67 1.19
CA HIS A 116 1.03 11.74 -0.11
C HIS A 116 1.56 13.14 -0.39
N GLY A 117 2.74 13.22 -0.99
CA GLY A 117 3.36 14.48 -1.40
C GLY A 117 2.80 14.99 -2.74
N THR A 118 2.51 16.29 -2.83
CA THR A 118 1.93 16.88 -4.06
C THR A 118 2.91 16.98 -5.23
N ALA A 119 4.23 16.87 -4.96
CA ALA A 119 5.29 16.90 -5.98
C ALA A 119 5.93 15.52 -6.22
N ASP A 120 5.25 14.44 -5.86
CA ASP A 120 5.74 13.08 -6.11
C ASP A 120 5.71 12.77 -7.62
N GLN A 121 6.93 12.64 -8.19
CA GLN A 121 7.11 12.35 -9.61
C GLN A 121 7.22 10.85 -9.92
N LEU A 122 7.45 10.03 -8.89
CA LEU A 122 7.54 8.57 -9.05
C LEU A 122 6.16 7.93 -8.98
N VAL A 123 5.38 8.34 -7.98
CA VAL A 123 3.98 7.93 -7.82
C VAL A 123 3.11 9.18 -7.83
N PRO A 124 2.48 9.54 -8.96
CA PRO A 124 1.59 10.70 -9.02
C PRO A 124 0.49 10.65 -7.97
N ILE A 125 0.26 11.77 -7.27
CA ILE A 125 -0.71 11.86 -6.16
C ILE A 125 -2.15 11.52 -6.59
N GLU A 126 -2.45 11.64 -7.89
CA GLU A 126 -3.75 11.31 -8.49
C GLU A 126 -4.17 9.86 -8.20
N TYR A 127 -3.21 8.94 -8.05
CA TYR A 127 -3.50 7.56 -7.65
C TYR A 127 -4.08 7.48 -6.23
N SER A 128 -3.56 8.27 -5.28
CA SER A 128 -4.11 8.34 -3.93
C SER A 128 -5.43 9.12 -3.87
N ARG A 129 -5.58 10.18 -4.67
CA ARG A 129 -6.85 10.90 -4.81
C ARG A 129 -7.96 9.97 -5.32
N ARG A 130 -7.66 9.16 -6.33
CA ARG A 130 -8.58 8.13 -6.81
C ARG A 130 -8.88 7.08 -5.74
N ALA A 131 -7.88 6.67 -4.95
CA ALA A 131 -8.06 5.65 -3.93
C ALA A 131 -9.04 6.08 -2.84
N VAL A 132 -8.98 7.34 -2.36
CA VAL A 132 -9.92 7.82 -1.33
C VAL A 132 -11.36 7.96 -1.83
N GLU A 133 -11.57 8.08 -3.14
CA GLU A 133 -12.91 8.04 -3.73
C GLU A 133 -13.49 6.61 -3.77
N VAL A 134 -12.61 5.59 -3.70
CA VAL A 134 -12.98 4.17 -3.79
C VAL A 134 -13.11 3.52 -2.42
N PHE A 135 -12.23 3.83 -1.48
CA PHE A 135 -12.34 3.33 -0.11
C PHE A 135 -13.66 3.81 0.53
N PRO A 136 -14.41 2.94 1.20
CA PRO A 136 -15.63 3.33 1.93
C PRO A 136 -15.39 4.34 3.06
N SER A 137 -14.20 4.33 3.67
CA SER A 137 -13.83 5.21 4.80
C SER A 137 -12.35 5.54 4.75
N ALA A 138 -11.97 6.57 3.98
CA ALA A 138 -10.59 7.01 3.88
C ALA A 138 -10.44 8.53 3.94
N GLU A 139 -9.30 8.97 4.43
CA GLU A 139 -8.84 10.35 4.40
C GLU A 139 -7.50 10.43 3.66
N LEU A 140 -7.30 11.49 2.87
CA LEU A 140 -6.02 11.84 2.23
C LEU A 140 -5.46 13.11 2.84
N VAL A 141 -4.26 13.00 3.41
CA VAL A 141 -3.46 14.16 3.81
C VAL A 141 -2.41 14.43 2.73
N GLU A 142 -2.55 15.55 2.05
CA GLU A 142 -1.58 16.01 1.07
C GLU A 142 -0.48 16.82 1.76
N ILE A 143 0.80 16.48 1.45
CA ILE A 143 1.96 17.24 1.91
C ILE A 143 2.46 18.08 0.75
N GLU A 144 2.22 19.39 0.84
CA GLU A 144 2.53 20.34 -0.24
C GLU A 144 4.02 20.39 -0.55
N GLY A 145 4.38 20.18 -1.82
CA GLY A 145 5.74 20.23 -2.32
C GLY A 145 6.60 19.00 -2.01
N ALA A 146 6.11 18.05 -1.22
CA ALA A 146 6.85 16.83 -0.92
C ALA A 146 6.90 15.88 -2.13
N GLY A 147 8.05 15.24 -2.33
CA GLY A 147 8.28 14.21 -3.36
C GLY A 147 8.10 12.78 -2.84
N HIS A 148 8.53 11.80 -3.65
CA HIS A 148 8.61 10.42 -3.23
C HIS A 148 9.77 10.22 -2.24
N GLY A 149 9.48 9.65 -1.08
CA GLY A 149 10.46 9.56 0.00
C GLY A 149 10.62 10.94 0.67
N PHE A 150 9.82 11.19 1.67
CA PHE A 150 9.76 12.45 2.42
C PHE A 150 11.12 12.87 2.97
N ASP A 151 11.37 14.18 3.03
CA ASP A 151 12.43 14.70 3.86
C ASP A 151 12.11 14.49 5.35
N ARG A 152 13.09 14.80 6.22
CA ARG A 152 12.94 14.55 7.66
C ARG A 152 11.74 15.26 8.29
N ALA A 153 11.41 16.46 7.85
CA ALA A 153 10.30 17.24 8.42
C ALA A 153 8.96 16.67 8.00
N ASP A 154 8.84 16.26 6.73
CA ASP A 154 7.65 15.63 6.18
C ASP A 154 7.48 14.21 6.72
N GLU A 155 8.58 13.47 6.94
CA GLU A 155 8.57 12.16 7.59
C GLU A 155 8.07 12.26 9.04
N ASP A 156 8.62 13.19 9.84
CA ASP A 156 8.16 13.43 11.22
C ASP A 156 6.67 13.81 11.25
N ARG A 157 6.21 14.61 10.28
CA ARG A 157 4.78 14.93 10.12
C ARG A 157 3.93 13.70 9.80
N ALA A 158 4.37 12.88 8.85
CA ALA A 158 3.66 11.66 8.47
C ALA A 158 3.57 10.66 9.65
N ILE A 159 4.66 10.52 10.42
CA ILE A 159 4.69 9.69 11.64
C ILE A 159 3.66 10.22 12.67
N ASN A 160 3.64 11.52 12.94
CA ASN A 160 2.71 12.10 13.91
C ASN A 160 1.25 11.89 13.48
N LEU A 161 0.92 12.14 12.21
CA LEU A 161 -0.40 11.88 11.64
C LEU A 161 -0.81 10.40 11.80
N SER A 162 0.12 9.49 11.51
CA SER A 162 -0.10 8.05 11.67
C SER A 162 -0.36 7.65 13.11
N LEU A 163 0.39 8.22 14.07
CA LEU A 163 0.19 7.96 15.49
C LEU A 163 -1.13 8.54 16.02
N GLU A 164 -1.53 9.72 15.58
CA GLU A 164 -2.83 10.32 15.89
C GLU A 164 -3.96 9.43 15.34
N PHE A 165 -3.89 9.04 14.07
CA PHE A 165 -4.85 8.15 13.44
C PHE A 165 -5.00 6.81 14.21
N VAL A 166 -3.91 6.18 14.63
CA VAL A 166 -3.96 4.94 15.43
C VAL A 166 -4.65 5.18 16.75
N LYS A 167 -4.31 6.26 17.49
CA LYS A 167 -4.92 6.60 18.78
C LYS A 167 -6.42 6.85 18.69
N GLU A 168 -6.88 7.48 17.62
CA GLU A 168 -8.29 7.78 17.39
C GLU A 168 -9.12 6.56 17.02
N ASN A 169 -8.48 5.53 16.46
CA ASN A 169 -9.15 4.35 15.92
C ASN A 169 -8.93 3.06 16.72
N ILE A 170 -8.14 3.09 17.80
CA ILE A 170 -7.99 1.95 18.69
C ILE A 170 -9.29 1.71 19.48
N LEU A 171 -9.68 0.42 19.68
CA LEU A 171 -10.89 0.03 20.43
C LEU A 171 -10.67 -0.02 21.92
#